data_2f2f94c30af226f4e101a4679665ed16
#
_entry.id   2f2f94c30af226f4e101a4679665ed16
#
_cell.length_a   1.000
_cell.length_b   1.000
_cell.length_c   1.000
_cell.angle_alpha   90.00
_cell.angle_beta   90.00
_cell.angle_gamma   90.00
#
_symmetry.space_group_name_H-M   'P 1'
#
loop_
_entity.id
_entity.type
_entity.pdbx_description
1 polymer ?
#
loop_
_entity_poly.entity_id
_entity_poly.type
_entity_poly.pdbx_seq_one_letter_code
_entity_poly.pdbx_strand_id
1 'polypeptide(L)'
;MATIIDIKIPKAIAAALRIPPNDPRRQQLRVLKKLLKKARFTEFGQQYHFDQALLSKHPGKKFQELVPVHDYNKIYEEWWKKTLDGVPDVTWPGKIKYYALSSGT
;
A
#
# COMPACT_ATOMS: atom_id res chain seq x y z
N MET A 1 13.61 -14.40 0.18
CA MET A 1 13.81 -13.96 0.15
C MET A 1 14.57 -13.19 0.32
N ALA A 2 14.85 -13.00 0.44
CA ALA A 2 15.48 -12.26 0.98
C ALA A 2 16.33 -11.52 0.31
N THR A 3 16.82 -11.65 -0.18
CA THR A 3 17.58 -11.16 -0.81
C THR A 3 17.64 -9.98 -1.07
N ILE A 4 16.96 -9.62 -1.16
CA ILE A 4 16.72 -8.54 -1.43
C ILE A 4 17.38 -7.62 -0.94
N ILE A 5 17.79 -7.79 -0.24
CA ILE A 5 18.13 -6.97 0.38
C ILE A 5 19.26 -6.41 0.31
N ASP A 6 19.72 -6.29 -0.41
CA ASP A 6 20.75 -5.65 -0.64
C ASP A 6 20.75 -4.38 -0.35
N ILE A 7 19.89 -3.87 0.35
CA ILE A 7 19.90 -2.68 0.70
C ILE A 7 20.98 -2.42 1.43
N LYS A 8 21.70 -1.60 1.18
CA LYS A 8 22.83 -1.34 1.74
C LYS A 8 22.66 -0.40 2.82
N ILE A 9 22.02 -0.68 3.86
CA ILE A 9 22.01 0.14 5.05
C ILE A 9 23.35 0.04 5.71
N PRO A 10 24.06 1.10 5.95
CA PRO A 10 25.32 1.05 6.66
C PRO A 10 25.16 0.38 8.02
N LYS A 11 26.11 -0.44 8.38
CA LYS A 11 26.06 -1.16 9.66
C LYS A 11 25.90 -0.24 10.85
N ALA A 12 26.53 0.91 10.81
CA ALA A 12 26.41 1.86 11.90
C ALA A 12 24.99 2.37 12.09
N ILE A 13 24.28 2.62 10.98
CA ILE A 13 22.90 3.08 11.07
C ILE A 13 22.01 1.96 11.57
N ALA A 14 22.22 0.74 11.06
CA ALA A 14 21.41 -0.39 11.49
C ALA A 14 21.60 -0.65 12.97
N ALA A 15 22.82 -0.57 13.47
CA ALA A 15 23.11 -0.75 14.88
C ALA A 15 22.47 0.34 15.73
N ALA A 16 22.53 1.59 15.28
CA ALA A 16 21.93 2.69 16.01
C ALA A 16 20.42 2.55 16.14
N LEU A 17 19.79 2.02 15.10
CA LEU A 17 18.35 1.80 15.12
C LEU A 17 18.01 0.50 15.84
N ARG A 18 18.98 -0.33 16.10
CA ARG A 18 18.77 -1.64 16.73
C ARG A 18 17.79 -2.50 15.96
N ILE A 19 17.79 -2.36 14.64
CA ILE A 19 16.90 -3.11 13.78
C ILE A 19 17.76 -3.85 12.78
N PRO A 20 17.58 -5.16 12.63
CA PRO A 20 18.33 -5.90 11.63
C PRO A 20 18.06 -5.34 10.24
N PRO A 21 19.06 -5.21 9.36
CA PRO A 21 18.87 -4.63 8.04
C PRO A 21 17.82 -5.35 7.19
N ASN A 22 17.62 -6.65 7.45
CA ASN A 22 16.67 -7.43 6.67
C ASN A 22 15.46 -7.88 7.51
N ASP A 23 15.10 -7.13 8.55
CA ASP A 23 13.93 -7.45 9.36
C ASP A 23 12.67 -7.39 8.47
N PRO A 24 11.87 -8.47 8.42
CA PRO A 24 10.66 -8.50 7.61
C PRO A 24 9.67 -7.39 7.93
N ARG A 25 9.54 -7.02 9.20
CA ARG A 25 8.63 -5.94 9.58
C ARG A 25 9.05 -4.62 9.00
N ARG A 26 10.35 -4.38 8.94
CA ARG A 26 10.89 -3.16 8.36
C ARG A 26 10.66 -3.12 6.87
N GLN A 27 10.82 -4.27 6.20
CA GLN A 27 10.57 -4.35 4.77
C GLN A 27 9.09 -4.16 4.46
N GLN A 28 8.21 -4.76 5.26
CA GLN A 28 6.78 -4.58 5.09
C GLN A 28 6.37 -3.13 5.28
N LEU A 29 6.94 -2.46 6.26
CA LEU A 29 6.65 -1.05 6.49
C LEU A 29 7.10 -0.20 5.31
N ARG A 30 8.25 -0.50 4.75
CA ARG A 30 8.77 0.23 3.60
C ARG A 30 7.84 0.06 2.38
N VAL A 31 7.40 -1.17 2.14
CA VAL A 31 6.47 -1.46 1.05
C VAL A 31 5.15 -0.73 1.26
N LEU A 32 4.61 -0.79 2.47
CA LEU A 32 3.36 -0.11 2.79
C LEU A 32 3.49 1.39 2.54
N LYS A 33 4.54 2.02 3.03
CA LYS A 33 4.73 3.45 2.82
C LYS A 33 4.84 3.80 1.33
N LYS A 34 5.53 2.97 0.56
CA LYS A 34 5.68 3.19 -0.87
C LYS A 34 4.32 3.11 -1.57
N LEU A 35 3.51 2.13 -1.22
CA LEU A 35 2.19 1.97 -1.82
C LEU A 35 1.27 3.12 -1.44
N LEU A 36 1.26 3.50 -0.16
CA LEU A 36 0.43 4.62 0.29
C LEU A 36 0.84 5.92 -0.38
N LYS A 37 2.15 6.13 -0.53
CA LYS A 37 2.64 7.35 -1.17
C LYS A 37 2.22 7.42 -2.63
N LYS A 38 2.25 6.30 -3.34
CA LYS A 38 1.83 6.28 -4.73
C LYS A 38 0.33 6.44 -4.88
N ALA A 39 -0.45 5.87 -3.99
CA ALA A 39 -1.90 5.87 -4.10
C ALA A 39 -2.60 7.02 -3.37
N ARG A 40 -1.85 7.92 -2.73
CA ARG A 40 -2.46 8.97 -1.89
C ARG A 40 -3.35 9.93 -2.65
N PHE A 41 -3.11 10.13 -3.94
CA PHE A 41 -3.92 11.05 -4.74
C PHE A 41 -5.01 10.35 -5.53
N THR A 42 -5.16 9.04 -5.38
CA THR A 42 -6.29 8.34 -5.99
C THR A 42 -7.57 8.64 -5.20
N GLU A 43 -8.72 8.33 -5.79
CA GLU A 43 -9.98 8.52 -5.09
C GLU A 43 -10.03 7.72 -3.79
N PHE A 44 -9.57 6.46 -3.85
CA PHE A 44 -9.52 5.59 -2.67
C PHE A 44 -8.59 6.16 -1.61
N GLY A 45 -7.40 6.61 -2.03
CA GLY A 45 -6.43 7.18 -1.10
C GLY A 45 -6.91 8.45 -0.43
N GLN A 46 -7.65 9.28 -1.15
CA GLN A 46 -8.20 10.50 -0.58
C GLN A 46 -9.37 10.19 0.36
N GLN A 47 -10.23 9.24 -0.02
CA GLN A 47 -11.36 8.86 0.80
C GLN A 47 -10.91 8.32 2.17
N TYR A 48 -9.85 7.53 2.18
CA TYR A 48 -9.39 6.91 3.41
C TYR A 48 -8.14 7.55 3.99
N HIS A 49 -7.82 8.77 3.53
CA HIS A 49 -6.77 9.60 4.14
C HIS A 49 -5.41 8.91 4.23
N PHE A 50 -4.92 8.43 3.11
CA PHE A 50 -3.61 7.77 3.06
C PHE A 50 -2.48 8.70 3.51
N ASP A 51 -2.63 10.00 3.31
CA ASP A 51 -1.64 10.96 3.75
C ASP A 51 -1.51 10.98 5.28
N GLN A 52 -2.61 10.80 6.00
CA GLN A 52 -2.56 10.71 7.45
C GLN A 52 -1.83 9.45 7.89
N ALA A 53 -2.05 8.33 7.20
CA ALA A 53 -1.33 7.10 7.51
C ALA A 53 0.18 7.27 7.29
N LEU A 54 0.57 7.98 6.21
CA LEU A 54 1.98 8.22 5.93
C LEU A 54 2.66 9.06 7.01
N LEU A 55 1.95 10.01 7.58
CA LEU A 55 2.50 10.90 8.60
C LEU A 55 2.46 10.29 10.00
N SER A 56 1.80 9.17 10.18
CA SER A 56 1.66 8.54 11.48
C SER A 56 2.97 7.88 11.92
N LYS A 57 3.19 7.79 13.21
CA LYS A 57 4.31 7.04 13.76
C LYS A 57 4.16 5.55 13.50
N HIS A 58 2.93 5.08 13.34
CA HIS A 58 2.62 3.68 13.10
C HIS A 58 1.72 3.56 11.88
N PRO A 59 2.28 3.68 10.67
CA PRO A 59 1.47 3.71 9.44
C PRO A 59 0.58 2.49 9.24
N GLY A 60 1.05 1.29 9.59
CA GLY A 60 0.26 0.09 9.44
C GLY A 60 -0.98 0.10 10.33
N LYS A 61 -0.80 0.50 11.58
CA LYS A 61 -1.92 0.59 12.51
C LYS A 61 -2.89 1.69 12.08
N LYS A 62 -2.37 2.82 11.65
CA LYS A 62 -3.22 3.93 11.20
C LYS A 62 -4.00 3.54 9.96
N PHE A 63 -3.37 2.83 9.04
CA PHE A 63 -4.04 2.32 7.85
C PHE A 63 -5.22 1.42 8.25
N GLN A 64 -5.02 0.51 9.19
CA GLN A 64 -6.08 -0.37 9.65
C GLN A 64 -7.24 0.39 10.30
N GLU A 65 -6.95 1.51 10.94
CA GLU A 65 -7.99 2.34 11.55
C GLU A 65 -8.78 3.12 10.50
N LEU A 66 -8.10 3.57 9.44
CA LEU A 66 -8.71 4.44 8.45
C LEU A 66 -9.44 3.68 7.34
N VAL A 67 -8.94 2.51 6.96
CA VAL A 67 -9.48 1.76 5.82
C VAL A 67 -10.28 0.57 6.31
N PRO A 68 -11.57 0.51 6.04
CA PRO A 68 -12.37 -0.64 6.45
C PRO A 68 -12.02 -1.87 5.64
N VAL A 69 -12.32 -3.03 6.20
CA VAL A 69 -12.11 -4.28 5.48
C VAL A 69 -13.09 -4.35 4.32
N HIS A 70 -12.55 -4.68 3.15
CA HIS A 70 -13.35 -4.83 1.96
C HIS A 70 -13.31 -6.29 1.50
N ASP A 71 -14.47 -6.90 1.27
CA ASP A 71 -14.51 -8.14 0.55
C ASP A 71 -14.56 -7.83 -0.95
N TYR A 72 -14.58 -8.86 -1.78
CA TYR A 72 -14.55 -8.65 -3.23
C TYR A 72 -15.76 -7.83 -3.71
N ASN A 73 -16.93 -8.15 -3.23
CA ASN A 73 -18.13 -7.45 -3.70
C ASN A 73 -18.12 -5.99 -3.29
N LYS A 74 -17.70 -5.70 -2.08
CA LYS A 74 -17.66 -4.33 -1.58
C LYS A 74 -16.66 -3.49 -2.35
N ILE A 75 -15.43 -4.01 -2.56
CA ILE A 75 -14.43 -3.22 -3.26
C ILE A 75 -14.80 -3.04 -4.73
N TYR A 76 -15.45 -4.03 -5.34
CA TYR A 76 -15.91 -3.92 -6.70
C TYR A 76 -17.00 -2.85 -6.83
N GLU A 77 -18.05 -2.93 -6.02
CA GLU A 77 -19.19 -2.01 -6.11
C GLU A 77 -18.82 -0.58 -5.76
N GLU A 78 -17.98 -0.40 -4.76
CA GLU A 78 -17.64 0.96 -4.31
C GLU A 78 -16.55 1.60 -5.14
N TRP A 79 -15.62 0.81 -5.67
CA TRP A 79 -14.41 1.36 -6.29
C TRP A 79 -14.10 0.81 -7.66
N TRP A 80 -13.95 -0.49 -7.82
CA TRP A 80 -13.42 -1.06 -9.05
C TRP A 80 -14.38 -0.97 -10.22
N LYS A 81 -15.67 -0.90 -9.97
CA LYS A 81 -16.68 -0.79 -11.02
C LYS A 81 -16.42 0.43 -11.88
N LYS A 82 -15.98 1.52 -11.30
CA LYS A 82 -15.67 2.74 -12.02
C LYS A 82 -14.53 2.54 -13.03
N THR A 83 -13.58 1.67 -12.73
CA THR A 83 -12.45 1.44 -13.61
C THR A 83 -12.86 0.81 -14.92
N LEU A 84 -13.94 0.03 -14.93
CA LEU A 84 -14.47 -0.55 -16.14
C LEU A 84 -15.01 0.51 -17.10
N ASP A 85 -15.42 1.64 -16.55
CA ASP A 85 -15.91 2.75 -17.35
C ASP A 85 -14.77 3.70 -17.75
N GLY A 86 -13.53 3.32 -17.49
CA GLY A 86 -12.36 4.10 -17.87
C GLY A 86 -11.99 5.23 -16.92
N VAL A 87 -12.56 5.27 -15.74
CA VAL A 87 -12.22 6.31 -14.76
C VAL A 87 -10.79 6.06 -14.26
N PRO A 88 -9.88 7.04 -14.38
CA PRO A 88 -8.51 6.86 -13.90
C PRO A 88 -8.39 7.16 -12.41
N ASP A 89 -7.27 6.75 -11.85
CA ASP A 89 -6.87 7.12 -10.48
C ASP A 89 -7.90 6.77 -9.41
N VAL A 90 -8.54 5.61 -9.54
CA VAL A 90 -9.55 5.18 -8.56
C VAL A 90 -8.86 4.58 -7.33
N THR A 91 -8.18 3.45 -7.49
CA THR A 91 -7.45 2.80 -6.39
C THR A 91 -5.95 2.82 -6.62
N TRP A 92 -5.51 3.12 -7.81
CA TRP A 92 -4.11 3.19 -8.18
C TRP A 92 -3.94 4.26 -9.26
N PRO A 93 -2.80 4.93 -9.36
CA PRO A 93 -2.60 5.97 -10.37
C PRO A 93 -2.76 5.46 -11.79
N GLY A 94 -3.41 6.25 -12.62
CA GLY A 94 -3.60 5.94 -14.03
C GLY A 94 -4.84 5.09 -14.29
N LYS A 95 -5.02 4.75 -15.57
CA LYS A 95 -6.10 3.88 -15.98
C LYS A 95 -5.67 2.43 -15.87
N ILE A 96 -6.60 1.57 -15.49
CA ILE A 96 -6.31 0.14 -15.45
C ILE A 96 -6.41 -0.39 -16.87
N LYS A 97 -5.33 -1.04 -17.31
CA LYS A 97 -5.27 -1.60 -18.65
C LYS A 97 -5.58 -3.09 -18.68
N TYR A 98 -5.32 -3.79 -17.59
CA TYR A 98 -5.47 -5.23 -17.55
C TYR A 98 -6.18 -5.65 -16.27
N TYR A 99 -7.05 -6.64 -16.40
CA TYR A 99 -7.73 -7.20 -15.25
C TYR A 99 -7.40 -8.68 -15.17
N ALA A 100 -7.06 -9.15 -13.98
CA ALA A 100 -6.82 -10.57 -13.77
C ALA A 100 -8.14 -11.30 -13.64
N LEU A 101 -8.27 -12.42 -14.32
CA LEU A 101 -9.44 -13.26 -14.19
C LEU A 101 -9.07 -14.42 -13.27
N SER A 102 -9.92 -14.65 -12.29
CA SER A 102 -9.70 -15.73 -11.35
C SER A 102 -10.65 -16.87 -11.68
N SER A 103 -10.08 -18.05 -11.87
CA SER A 103 -10.91 -19.21 -12.14
C SER A 103 -11.61 -19.72 -10.90
N GLY A 104 -11.30 -19.22 -9.76
CA GLY A 104 -11.90 -19.66 -8.52
C GLY A 104 -13.12 -18.87 -8.07
N THR A 105 -13.53 -17.91 -8.85
CA THR A 105 -14.65 -17.06 -8.42
C THR A 105 -15.93 -17.39 -9.14
#